data_5af92694b3ebf376165320c0c7678556
#
_entry.id   5af92694b3ebf376165320c0c7678556
#
_cell.length_a   1.000
_cell.length_b   1.000
_cell.length_c   1.000
_cell.angle_alpha   90.00
_cell.angle_beta   90.00
_cell.angle_gamma   90.00
#
_symmetry.space_group_name_H-M   'P 1'
#
loop_
_entity.id
_entity.type
_entity.pdbx_description
1 polymer ?
#
loop_
_entity_poly.entity_id
_entity_poly.type
_entity_poly.pdbx_seq_one_letter_code
_entity_poly.pdbx_strand_id
1 'polypeptide(L)'
;PTKVRLHRIDPRDNPSPDCQLCSTDRAAVPETLDHSMGSCTANLGLPDRLLRLLQLYQPGAVQRQILTLDLELDANLELPMTWTIGSLLFSIWRQRCKGRISLARTRAELEAKCRLLREGKV
;
A
#
# COMPACT_ATOMS: atom_id res chain seq x y z
N PRO A 1 -12.26 4.06 5.36
CA PRO A 1 -12.54 5.30 4.63
C PRO A 1 -11.35 6.24 4.64
N THR A 2 -11.17 6.97 3.55
CA THR A 2 -10.11 7.98 3.43
C THR A 2 -10.54 9.32 4.03
N LYS A 3 -9.57 10.19 4.32
CA LYS A 3 -9.86 11.55 4.80
C LYS A 3 -10.68 12.35 3.80
N VAL A 4 -10.45 12.20 2.51
CA VAL A 4 -11.23 12.86 1.48
C VAL A 4 -12.70 12.45 1.57
N ARG A 5 -12.97 11.16 1.69
CA ARG A 5 -14.34 10.65 1.82
C ARG A 5 -15.00 11.07 3.12
N LEU A 6 -14.29 10.96 4.24
CA LEU A 6 -14.81 11.37 5.55
C LEU A 6 -15.12 12.86 5.61
N HIS A 7 -14.26 13.70 5.04
CA HIS A 7 -14.48 15.13 4.96
C HIS A 7 -15.73 15.48 4.14
N ARG A 8 -15.99 14.74 3.06
CA ARG A 8 -17.18 14.95 2.23
C ARG A 8 -18.47 14.56 2.95
N ILE A 9 -18.43 13.46 3.72
CA ILE A 9 -19.61 12.92 4.42
C ILE A 9 -19.90 13.71 5.68
N ASP A 10 -18.89 14.00 6.48
CA ASP A 10 -19.05 14.67 7.77
C ASP A 10 -17.89 15.68 8.00
N PRO A 11 -18.02 16.90 7.44
CA PRO A 11 -16.97 17.90 7.55
C PRO A 11 -16.79 18.47 8.97
N ARG A 12 -17.76 18.29 9.88
CA ARG A 12 -17.62 18.76 11.27
C ARG A 12 -16.61 17.93 12.05
N ASP A 13 -16.75 16.60 12.00
CA ASP A 13 -15.85 15.67 12.68
C ASP A 13 -14.58 15.39 11.88
N ASN A 14 -14.62 15.68 10.57
CA ASN A 14 -13.50 15.48 9.65
C ASN A 14 -13.23 16.78 8.89
N PRO A 15 -12.61 17.79 9.56
CA PRO A 15 -12.48 19.14 9.02
C PRO A 15 -11.48 19.25 7.87
N SER A 16 -10.65 18.25 7.63
CA SER A 16 -9.65 18.28 6.56
C SER A 16 -9.67 17.01 5.72
N PRO A 17 -9.58 17.12 4.39
CA PRO A 17 -9.39 15.98 3.50
C PRO A 17 -7.93 15.52 3.41
N ASP A 18 -7.01 16.21 4.09
CA ASP A 18 -5.57 16.02 3.90
C ASP A 18 -5.02 14.84 4.69
N CYS A 19 -4.00 14.20 4.11
CA CYS A 19 -3.28 13.12 4.76
C CYS A 19 -2.54 13.65 6.00
N GLN A 20 -2.80 13.05 7.15
CA GLN A 20 -2.16 13.46 8.42
C GLN A 20 -0.72 12.95 8.55
N LEU A 21 -0.31 11.98 7.72
CA LEU A 21 1.01 11.35 7.83
C LEU A 21 2.08 12.08 7.02
N CYS A 22 1.71 12.72 5.91
CA CYS A 22 2.68 13.36 5.02
C CYS A 22 2.38 14.82 4.70
N SER A 23 1.18 15.33 4.95
CA SER A 23 0.86 16.74 4.72
C SER A 23 1.63 17.64 5.68
N THR A 24 2.11 18.77 5.16
CA THR A 24 2.77 19.83 5.93
C THR A 24 2.01 21.15 5.73
N ASP A 25 2.34 22.16 6.53
CA ASP A 25 1.76 23.50 6.39
C ASP A 25 2.02 24.12 5.00
N ARG A 26 3.07 23.66 4.33
CA ARG A 26 3.47 24.16 2.99
C ARG A 26 2.96 23.30 1.85
N ALA A 27 2.61 22.04 2.13
CA ALA A 27 2.20 21.07 1.12
C ALA A 27 1.12 20.16 1.68
N ALA A 28 -0.13 20.55 1.46
CA ALA A 28 -1.28 19.74 1.79
C ALA A 28 -1.50 18.68 0.70
N VAL A 29 -1.59 17.43 1.11
CA VAL A 29 -1.80 16.31 0.20
C VAL A 29 -3.11 15.63 0.56
N PRO A 30 -4.13 15.65 -0.32
CA PRO A 30 -5.40 14.98 -0.05
C PRO A 30 -5.22 13.48 0.16
N GLU A 31 -5.89 12.94 1.17
CA GLU A 31 -5.85 11.49 1.43
C GLU A 31 -6.92 10.78 0.61
N THR A 32 -6.58 10.48 -0.63
CA THR A 32 -7.35 9.57 -1.49
C THR A 32 -6.93 8.12 -1.23
N LEU A 33 -7.67 7.16 -1.77
CA LEU A 33 -7.29 5.76 -1.70
C LEU A 33 -5.94 5.51 -2.39
N ASP A 34 -5.74 6.08 -3.57
CA ASP A 34 -4.49 5.95 -4.31
C ASP A 34 -3.30 6.52 -3.53
N HIS A 35 -3.48 7.65 -2.87
CA HIS A 35 -2.45 8.24 -2.05
C HIS A 35 -2.17 7.37 -0.81
N SER A 36 -3.21 7.02 -0.05
CA SER A 36 -3.04 6.31 1.23
C SER A 36 -2.44 4.92 1.04
N MET A 37 -2.80 4.21 -0.02
CA MET A 37 -2.32 2.85 -0.30
C MET A 37 -1.14 2.81 -1.27
N GLY A 38 -0.73 3.93 -1.82
CA GLY A 38 0.33 4.00 -2.82
C GLY A 38 1.37 5.08 -2.56
N SER A 39 1.08 6.29 -3.02
CA SER A 39 2.08 7.36 -3.16
C SER A 39 2.46 8.09 -1.87
N CYS A 40 1.78 7.86 -0.75
CA CYS A 40 2.13 8.53 0.50
C CYS A 40 3.57 8.21 0.93
N THR A 41 4.35 9.22 1.28
CA THR A 41 5.74 9.04 1.72
C THR A 41 5.86 8.20 2.99
N ALA A 42 4.82 8.19 3.83
CA ALA A 42 4.78 7.34 5.02
C ALA A 42 4.76 5.83 4.68
N ASN A 43 4.45 5.46 3.46
CA ASN A 43 4.48 4.07 3.00
C ASN A 43 5.90 3.58 2.61
N LEU A 44 6.91 4.43 2.71
CA LEU A 44 8.33 4.10 2.47
C LEU A 44 8.61 3.52 1.07
N GLY A 45 7.78 3.83 0.07
CA GLY A 45 7.91 3.29 -1.28
C GLY A 45 7.58 1.81 -1.40
N LEU A 46 7.00 1.18 -0.38
CA LEU A 46 6.70 -0.26 -0.39
C LEU A 46 5.68 -0.66 -1.45
N PRO A 47 4.58 0.09 -1.65
CA PRO A 47 3.64 -0.26 -2.73
C PRO A 47 4.27 -0.27 -4.12
N ASP A 48 5.16 0.69 -4.39
CA ASP A 48 5.87 0.76 -5.67
C ASP A 48 6.84 -0.43 -5.84
N ARG A 49 7.55 -0.80 -4.80
CA ARG A 49 8.41 -1.98 -4.78
C ARG A 49 7.64 -3.26 -5.06
N LEU A 50 6.47 -3.40 -4.44
CA LEU A 50 5.61 -4.54 -4.64
C LEU A 50 5.08 -4.60 -6.08
N LEU A 51 4.72 -3.44 -6.64
CA LEU A 51 4.31 -3.36 -8.04
C LEU A 51 5.43 -3.82 -8.98
N ARG A 52 6.65 -3.38 -8.74
CA ARG A 52 7.80 -3.82 -9.54
C ARG A 52 8.05 -5.32 -9.42
N LEU A 53 7.87 -5.89 -8.24
CA LEU A 53 7.95 -7.33 -8.07
C LEU A 53 6.87 -8.05 -8.88
N LEU A 54 5.63 -7.58 -8.78
CA LEU A 54 4.52 -8.16 -9.53
C LEU A 54 4.79 -8.10 -11.05
N GLN A 55 5.35 -6.99 -11.54
CA GLN A 55 5.67 -6.81 -12.96
C GLN A 55 6.71 -7.80 -13.50
N LEU A 56 7.51 -8.43 -12.65
CA LEU A 56 8.40 -9.51 -13.06
C LEU A 56 7.64 -10.75 -13.54
N TYR A 57 6.44 -10.96 -13.02
CA TYR A 57 5.60 -12.13 -13.30
C TYR A 57 4.38 -11.78 -14.15
N GLN A 58 3.93 -10.55 -14.07
CA GLN A 58 2.77 -10.01 -14.78
C GLN A 58 3.17 -8.66 -15.39
N PRO A 59 3.86 -8.63 -16.57
CA PRO A 59 4.48 -7.41 -17.13
C PRO A 59 3.42 -6.36 -17.37
N GLY A 60 2.48 -6.11 -17.49
CA GLY A 60 1.53 -5.01 -17.66
C GLY A 60 0.82 -4.60 -16.36
N ALA A 61 1.22 -5.14 -15.22
CA ALA A 61 0.56 -4.86 -13.95
C ALA A 61 0.62 -3.38 -13.59
N VAL A 62 -0.48 -2.87 -13.06
CA VAL A 62 -0.61 -1.49 -12.57
C VAL A 62 -1.05 -1.51 -11.10
N GLN A 63 -0.87 -0.40 -10.40
CA GLN A 63 -1.19 -0.31 -8.97
C GLN A 63 -2.63 -0.72 -8.64
N ARG A 64 -3.58 -0.41 -9.49
CA ARG A 64 -4.97 -0.79 -9.28
C ARG A 64 -5.15 -2.30 -9.10
N GLN A 65 -4.38 -3.12 -9.81
CA GLN A 65 -4.44 -4.57 -9.71
C GLN A 65 -3.96 -5.08 -8.35
N ILE A 66 -3.01 -4.39 -7.72
CA ILE A 66 -2.60 -4.66 -6.34
C ILE A 66 -3.76 -4.41 -5.38
N LEU A 67 -4.43 -3.26 -5.52
CA LEU A 67 -5.53 -2.88 -4.62
C LEU A 67 -6.74 -3.82 -4.76
N THR A 68 -6.98 -4.34 -5.95
CA THR A 68 -8.12 -5.23 -6.24
C THR A 68 -7.77 -6.71 -6.20
N LEU A 69 -6.50 -7.06 -6.01
CA LEU A 69 -5.99 -8.43 -6.11
C LEU A 69 -6.32 -9.11 -7.43
N ASP A 70 -6.34 -8.33 -8.51
CA ASP A 70 -6.58 -8.82 -9.86
C ASP A 70 -5.26 -9.32 -10.47
N LEU A 71 -4.91 -10.56 -10.13
CA LEU A 71 -3.63 -11.16 -10.46
C LEU A 71 -3.79 -12.23 -11.53
N GLU A 72 -2.93 -12.19 -12.55
CA GLU A 72 -2.84 -13.19 -13.62
C GLU A 72 -1.51 -13.94 -13.47
N LEU A 73 -1.41 -14.77 -12.45
CA LEU A 73 -0.20 -15.50 -12.09
C LEU A 73 -0.40 -17.00 -12.17
N ASP A 74 0.70 -17.73 -12.34
CA ASP A 74 0.70 -19.18 -12.18
C ASP A 74 0.23 -19.57 -10.78
N ALA A 75 -0.48 -20.69 -10.66
CA ALA A 75 -1.10 -21.13 -9.42
C ALA A 75 -0.11 -21.22 -8.24
N ASN A 76 1.13 -21.58 -8.50
CA ASN A 76 2.17 -21.68 -7.48
C ASN A 76 2.66 -20.32 -6.96
N LEU A 77 2.42 -19.23 -7.71
CA LEU A 77 2.81 -17.87 -7.34
C LEU A 77 1.63 -17.04 -6.79
N GLU A 78 0.41 -17.40 -7.17
CA GLU A 78 -0.77 -16.63 -6.83
C GLU A 78 -0.97 -16.49 -5.33
N LEU A 79 -0.93 -17.59 -4.59
CA LEU A 79 -1.14 -17.56 -3.13
C LEU A 79 -0.03 -16.81 -2.38
N PRO A 80 1.26 -17.07 -2.63
CA PRO A 80 2.34 -16.29 -2.00
C PRO A 80 2.27 -14.81 -2.33
N MET A 81 1.95 -14.45 -3.57
CA MET A 81 1.83 -13.06 -3.98
C MET A 81 0.62 -12.38 -3.33
N THR A 82 -0.53 -13.03 -3.33
CA THR A 82 -1.74 -12.54 -2.66
C THR A 82 -1.49 -12.31 -1.16
N TRP A 83 -0.82 -13.24 -0.51
CA TRP A 83 -0.47 -13.10 0.90
C TRP A 83 0.47 -11.91 1.14
N THR A 84 1.46 -11.73 0.28
CA THR A 84 2.42 -10.62 0.37
C THR A 84 1.73 -9.27 0.19
N ILE A 85 0.87 -9.15 -0.83
CA ILE A 85 0.09 -7.95 -1.09
C ILE A 85 -0.84 -7.64 0.08
N GLY A 86 -1.59 -8.65 0.52
CA GLY A 86 -2.52 -8.49 1.64
C GLY A 86 -1.84 -8.05 2.93
N SER A 87 -0.67 -8.61 3.24
CA SER A 87 0.12 -8.22 4.41
C SER A 87 0.56 -6.75 4.34
N LEU A 88 0.98 -6.29 3.16
CA LEU A 88 1.38 -4.89 2.98
C LEU A 88 0.17 -3.95 3.12
N LEU A 89 -0.93 -4.24 2.44
CA LEU A 89 -2.13 -3.41 2.50
C LEU A 89 -2.69 -3.34 3.92
N PHE A 90 -2.69 -4.46 4.63
CA PHE A 90 -3.11 -4.50 6.03
C PHE A 90 -2.20 -3.65 6.93
N SER A 91 -0.89 -3.71 6.74
CA SER A 91 0.06 -2.90 7.51
C SER A 91 -0.13 -1.40 7.25
N ILE A 92 -0.36 -1.01 6.01
CA ILE A 92 -0.66 0.37 5.65
C ILE A 92 -1.97 0.82 6.30
N TRP A 93 -3.01 -0.02 6.24
CA TRP A 93 -4.29 0.28 6.87
C TRP A 93 -4.14 0.48 8.39
N ARG A 94 -3.40 -0.39 9.06
CA ARG A 94 -3.12 -0.24 10.49
C ARG A 94 -2.41 1.07 10.81
N GLN A 95 -1.44 1.45 9.98
CA GLN A 95 -0.75 2.73 10.12
C GLN A 95 -1.73 3.91 10.05
N ARG A 96 -2.71 3.86 9.15
CA ARG A 96 -3.74 4.90 9.03
C ARG A 96 -4.66 4.95 10.23
N CYS A 97 -5.04 3.81 10.78
CA CYS A 97 -5.95 3.73 11.92
C CYS A 97 -5.29 4.13 13.23
N LYS A 98 -4.02 3.79 13.44
CA LYS A 98 -3.31 3.98 14.71
C LYS A 98 -2.32 5.15 14.68
N GLY A 99 -2.22 5.87 13.56
CA GLY A 99 -1.28 6.96 13.39
C GLY A 99 0.14 6.47 13.09
N ARG A 100 1.14 6.95 13.83
CA ARG A 100 2.55 6.74 13.51
C ARG A 100 3.07 5.35 13.88
N ILE A 101 2.68 4.33 13.12
CA ILE A 101 3.29 3.02 13.23
C ILE A 101 4.43 2.92 12.21
N SER A 102 5.60 2.49 12.66
CA SER A 102 6.73 2.26 11.76
C SER A 102 6.46 1.09 10.82
N LEU A 103 6.70 1.28 9.54
CA LEU A 103 6.66 0.22 8.53
C LEU A 103 8.03 -0.46 8.33
N ALA A 104 9.02 -0.17 9.17
CA ALA A 104 10.35 -0.75 9.02
C ALA A 104 10.35 -2.28 9.07
N ARG A 105 9.57 -2.87 9.98
CA ARG A 105 9.40 -4.32 10.07
C ARG A 105 8.69 -4.88 8.85
N THR A 106 7.63 -4.22 8.40
CA THR A 106 6.90 -4.60 7.17
C THR A 106 7.82 -4.56 5.97
N ARG A 107 8.68 -3.55 5.89
CA ARG A 107 9.69 -3.42 4.83
C ARG A 107 10.65 -4.60 4.84
N ALA A 108 11.18 -4.97 5.99
CA ALA A 108 12.09 -6.10 6.12
C ALA A 108 11.42 -7.42 5.71
N GLU A 109 10.18 -7.65 6.15
CA GLU A 109 9.40 -8.82 5.79
C GLU A 109 9.11 -8.86 4.28
N LEU A 110 8.75 -7.74 3.69
CA LEU A 110 8.52 -7.64 2.25
C LEU A 110 9.78 -7.93 1.45
N GLU A 111 10.91 -7.37 1.85
CA GLU A 111 12.19 -7.62 1.20
C GLU A 111 12.60 -9.11 1.26
N ALA A 112 12.37 -9.75 2.40
CA ALA A 112 12.63 -11.19 2.54
C ALA A 112 11.71 -12.02 1.64
N LYS A 113 10.42 -11.70 1.56
CA LYS A 113 9.47 -12.39 0.69
C LYS A 113 9.79 -12.18 -0.79
N CYS A 114 10.15 -10.96 -1.17
CA CYS A 114 10.58 -10.65 -2.54
C CYS A 114 11.78 -11.49 -2.96
N ARG A 115 12.75 -11.63 -2.08
CA ARG A 115 13.93 -12.47 -2.32
C ARG A 115 13.56 -13.93 -2.52
N LEU A 116 12.71 -14.48 -1.65
CA LEU A 116 12.25 -15.85 -1.76
C LEU A 116 11.50 -16.10 -3.07
N LEU A 117 10.64 -15.17 -3.47
CA LEU A 117 9.92 -15.26 -4.75
C LEU A 117 10.88 -15.26 -5.95
N ARG A 118 11.90 -14.38 -5.93
CA ARG A 118 12.90 -14.32 -7.01
C ARG A 118 13.74 -15.59 -7.09
N GLU A 119 14.01 -16.22 -5.96
CA GLU A 119 14.78 -17.47 -5.89
C GLU A 119 13.92 -18.71 -6.14
N GLY A 120 12.60 -18.55 -6.33
CA GLY A 120 11.67 -19.66 -6.51
C GLY A 120 11.47 -20.54 -5.27
N LYS A 121 11.69 -20.00 -4.08
CA LYS A 121 11.63 -20.74 -2.79
C LYS A 121 10.35 -20.44 -2.01
N VAL A 122 9.26 -20.31 -2.69
CA VAL A 122 7.95 -20.06 -2.02
C VAL A 122 7.18 -21.34 -1.78
#